data_abc7663b484daa14f3c4f5409f953296
#
_entry.id   abc7663b484daa14f3c4f5409f953296
#
_cell.length_a   1.000
_cell.length_b   1.000
_cell.length_c   1.000
_cell.angle_alpha   90.00
_cell.angle_beta   90.00
_cell.angle_gamma   90.00
#
_symmetry.space_group_name_H-M   'P 1'
#
loop_
_entity.id
_entity.type
_entity.pdbx_description
1 polymer ?
#
loop_
_entity_poly.entity_id
_entity_poly.type
_entity_poly.pdbx_seq_one_letter_code
_entity_poly.pdbx_strand_id
1 'polypeptide(L)'
;MAAKPKSELQRDPERTRAELLDVATEVFAESGYSGARVDEIAERTRTTKRMIYYYFGGKEGLYLAVLDRAYRGIRQAEQKLRVDHADPIEAIRRLAEVTFDHHIDNDDFIRLVSIENIHRGDFIRRLTDLPQLSAPATSLLDDILAVGRTAGLFRTDVSA
;
A
#
# COMPACT_ATOMS: atom_id res chain seq x y z
N MET A 1 16.85 -32.67 -39.87
CA MET A 1 15.71 -32.37 -38.96
C MET A 1 16.20 -31.35 -37.94
N ALA A 2 15.84 -30.08 -38.13
CA ALA A 2 16.28 -29.01 -37.25
C ALA A 2 15.28 -28.91 -36.06
N ALA A 3 15.81 -29.03 -34.85
CA ALA A 3 15.05 -28.85 -33.62
C ALA A 3 14.61 -27.39 -33.51
N LYS A 4 13.28 -27.13 -33.35
CA LYS A 4 12.74 -25.83 -33.00
C LYS A 4 13.30 -25.41 -31.65
N PRO A 5 13.76 -24.16 -31.48
CA PRO A 5 14.15 -23.66 -30.16
C PRO A 5 12.91 -23.55 -29.26
N LYS A 6 12.93 -24.32 -28.18
CA LYS A 6 12.03 -24.13 -27.03
C LYS A 6 12.48 -22.85 -26.32
N SER A 7 11.89 -21.73 -26.66
CA SER A 7 12.01 -20.50 -25.85
C SER A 7 10.76 -19.63 -26.00
N GLU A 8 9.59 -20.19 -25.71
CA GLU A 8 8.58 -19.40 -25.04
C GLU A 8 8.90 -19.56 -23.55
N LEU A 9 9.58 -18.57 -23.00
CA LEU A 9 9.74 -18.42 -21.57
C LEU A 9 8.35 -18.50 -20.96
N GLN A 10 8.08 -19.61 -20.29
CA GLN A 10 6.92 -19.74 -19.42
C GLN A 10 7.10 -18.61 -18.38
N ARG A 11 6.43 -17.47 -18.59
CA ARG A 11 6.49 -16.32 -17.67
C ARG A 11 6.11 -16.85 -16.30
N ASP A 12 6.97 -16.63 -15.32
CA ASP A 12 6.71 -16.95 -13.93
C ASP A 12 5.41 -16.27 -13.52
N PRO A 13 4.38 -17.01 -13.06
CA PRO A 13 3.09 -16.44 -12.67
C PRO A 13 3.22 -15.34 -11.61
N GLU A 14 4.13 -15.51 -10.64
CA GLU A 14 4.37 -14.53 -9.59
C GLU A 14 5.00 -13.26 -10.15
N ARG A 15 5.94 -13.38 -11.04
CA ARG A 15 6.54 -12.26 -11.75
C ARG A 15 5.51 -11.49 -12.58
N THR A 16 4.68 -12.21 -13.33
CA THR A 16 3.61 -11.58 -14.13
C THR A 16 2.62 -10.83 -13.24
N ARG A 17 2.24 -11.43 -12.10
CA ARG A 17 1.36 -10.79 -11.11
C ARG A 17 1.98 -9.52 -10.53
N ALA A 18 3.26 -9.55 -10.20
CA ALA A 18 4.00 -8.40 -9.69
C ALA A 18 4.08 -7.27 -10.73
N GLU A 19 4.47 -7.56 -11.97
CA GLU A 19 4.53 -6.60 -13.08
C GLU A 19 3.16 -5.93 -13.33
N LEU A 20 2.05 -6.70 -13.25
CA LEU A 20 0.71 -6.16 -13.35
C LEU A 20 0.37 -5.20 -12.21
N LEU A 21 0.76 -5.53 -10.98
CA LEU A 21 0.54 -4.65 -9.83
C LEU A 21 1.37 -3.37 -9.92
N ASP A 22 2.60 -3.43 -10.41
CA ASP A 22 3.47 -2.26 -10.54
C ASP A 22 2.84 -1.25 -11.52
N VAL A 23 2.54 -1.69 -12.74
CA VAL A 23 1.92 -0.82 -13.74
C VAL A 23 0.52 -0.35 -13.33
N ALA A 24 -0.27 -1.23 -12.68
CA ALA A 24 -1.59 -0.85 -12.19
C ALA A 24 -1.51 0.23 -11.11
N THR A 25 -0.49 0.19 -10.24
CA THR A 25 -0.26 1.23 -9.23
C THR A 25 -0.07 2.60 -9.89
N GLU A 26 0.81 2.70 -10.87
CA GLU A 26 1.04 3.94 -11.61
C GLU A 26 -0.24 4.44 -12.30
N VAL A 27 -0.92 3.58 -13.06
CA VAL A 27 -2.13 3.96 -13.80
C VAL A 27 -3.27 4.40 -12.87
N PHE A 28 -3.46 3.71 -11.75
CA PHE A 28 -4.48 4.09 -10.77
C PHE A 28 -4.11 5.36 -9.99
N ALA A 29 -2.82 5.54 -9.67
CA ALA A 29 -2.35 6.77 -9.02
C ALA A 29 -2.51 8.00 -9.92
N GLU A 30 -2.34 7.85 -11.23
CA GLU A 30 -2.50 8.93 -12.20
C GLU A 30 -3.97 9.25 -12.51
N SER A 31 -4.78 8.23 -12.78
CA SER A 31 -6.11 8.37 -13.37
C SER A 31 -7.26 8.07 -12.43
N GLY A 32 -6.99 7.60 -11.22
CA GLY A 32 -7.98 7.10 -10.28
C GLY A 32 -8.67 5.81 -10.76
N TYR A 33 -9.55 5.28 -9.93
CA TYR A 33 -10.30 4.07 -10.31
C TYR A 33 -11.13 4.28 -11.58
N SER A 34 -11.88 5.37 -11.68
CA SER A 34 -12.80 5.60 -12.81
C SER A 34 -12.07 5.86 -14.12
N GLY A 35 -10.98 6.62 -14.10
CA GLY A 35 -10.22 6.99 -15.29
C GLY A 35 -9.30 5.90 -15.83
N ALA A 36 -8.77 5.03 -14.97
CA ALA A 36 -7.86 3.95 -15.35
C ALA A 36 -8.52 2.94 -16.30
N ARG A 37 -7.76 2.46 -17.28
CA ARG A 37 -8.22 1.47 -18.28
C ARG A 37 -7.43 0.18 -18.16
N VAL A 38 -8.15 -0.93 -18.03
CA VAL A 38 -7.56 -2.29 -17.96
C VAL A 38 -6.78 -2.64 -19.24
N ASP A 39 -7.21 -2.08 -20.38
CA ASP A 39 -6.49 -2.24 -21.65
C ASP A 39 -5.09 -1.66 -21.60
N GLU A 40 -4.97 -0.45 -21.10
CA GLU A 40 -3.69 0.26 -20.94
C GLU A 40 -2.73 -0.54 -20.05
N ILE A 41 -3.22 -1.05 -18.91
CA ILE A 41 -2.42 -1.87 -18.00
C ILE A 41 -1.93 -3.14 -18.72
N ALA A 42 -2.81 -3.80 -19.48
CA ALA A 42 -2.46 -4.99 -20.24
C ALA A 42 -1.41 -4.71 -21.31
N GLU A 43 -1.53 -3.60 -22.05
CA GLU A 43 -0.59 -3.16 -23.08
C GLU A 43 0.79 -2.85 -22.47
N ARG A 44 0.85 -2.05 -21.40
CA ARG A 44 2.10 -1.66 -20.73
C ARG A 44 2.84 -2.85 -20.12
N THR A 45 2.14 -3.87 -19.67
CA THR A 45 2.71 -5.12 -19.12
C THR A 45 2.95 -6.20 -20.20
N ARG A 46 2.65 -5.92 -21.46
CA ARG A 46 2.71 -6.88 -22.56
C ARG A 46 1.98 -8.19 -22.25
N THR A 47 0.84 -8.08 -21.60
CA THR A 47 -0.05 -9.19 -21.24
C THR A 47 -1.43 -9.00 -21.87
N THR A 48 -2.41 -9.77 -21.46
CA THR A 48 -3.79 -9.67 -21.95
C THR A 48 -4.75 -9.32 -20.83
N LYS A 49 -5.88 -8.68 -21.14
CA LYS A 49 -6.99 -8.48 -20.19
C LYS A 49 -7.37 -9.77 -19.46
N ARG A 50 -7.36 -10.91 -20.19
CA ARG A 50 -7.69 -12.22 -19.61
C ARG A 50 -6.81 -12.55 -18.42
N MET A 51 -5.53 -12.19 -18.44
CA MET A 51 -4.60 -12.41 -17.33
C MET A 51 -4.94 -11.53 -16.13
N ILE A 52 -5.38 -10.29 -16.35
CA ILE A 52 -5.84 -9.42 -15.26
C ILE A 52 -7.08 -10.02 -14.58
N TYR A 53 -8.04 -10.51 -15.37
CA TYR A 53 -9.21 -11.20 -14.81
C TYR A 53 -8.84 -12.50 -14.10
N TYR A 54 -7.88 -13.24 -14.61
CA TYR A 54 -7.41 -14.49 -14.00
C TYR A 54 -6.75 -14.25 -12.63
N TYR A 55 -5.87 -13.24 -12.51
CA TYR A 55 -5.15 -12.98 -11.26
C TYR A 55 -5.94 -12.18 -10.24
N PHE A 56 -6.81 -11.28 -10.69
CA PHE A 56 -7.44 -10.28 -9.85
C PHE A 56 -8.96 -10.23 -9.92
N GLY A 57 -9.59 -11.02 -10.78
CA GLY A 57 -11.04 -11.02 -10.95
C GLY A 57 -11.58 -9.82 -11.75
N GLY A 58 -10.71 -8.90 -12.17
CA GLY A 58 -11.08 -7.71 -12.95
C GLY A 58 -10.49 -6.42 -12.40
N LYS A 59 -11.01 -5.28 -12.88
CA LYS A 59 -10.51 -3.94 -12.52
C LYS A 59 -10.62 -3.67 -11.03
N GLU A 60 -11.74 -4.01 -10.41
CA GLU A 60 -11.98 -3.78 -8.99
C GLU A 60 -11.01 -4.60 -8.12
N GLY A 61 -10.88 -5.89 -8.38
CA GLY A 61 -9.94 -6.73 -7.64
C GLY A 61 -8.49 -6.31 -7.82
N LEU A 62 -8.12 -5.83 -9.02
CA LEU A 62 -6.79 -5.27 -9.26
C LEU A 62 -6.58 -3.98 -8.46
N TYR A 63 -7.56 -3.08 -8.40
CA TYR A 63 -7.48 -1.85 -7.62
C TYR A 63 -7.37 -2.13 -6.12
N LEU A 64 -8.19 -3.06 -5.61
CA LEU A 64 -8.10 -3.49 -4.21
C LEU A 64 -6.73 -4.10 -3.88
N ALA A 65 -6.15 -4.89 -4.78
CA ALA A 65 -4.81 -5.44 -4.60
C ALA A 65 -3.71 -4.36 -4.61
N VAL A 66 -3.88 -3.30 -5.40
CA VAL A 66 -2.99 -2.13 -5.40
C VAL A 66 -3.09 -1.38 -4.07
N LEU A 67 -4.31 -1.12 -3.57
CA LEU A 67 -4.51 -0.47 -2.27
C LEU A 67 -3.94 -1.32 -1.13
N ASP A 68 -4.22 -2.62 -1.10
CA ASP A 68 -3.67 -3.53 -0.08
C ASP A 68 -2.15 -3.48 -0.05
N ARG A 69 -1.49 -3.57 -1.21
CA ARG A 69 -0.02 -3.49 -1.31
C ARG A 69 0.52 -2.14 -0.82
N ALA A 70 -0.12 -1.05 -1.20
CA ALA A 70 0.27 0.30 -0.82
C ALA A 70 0.20 0.50 0.70
N TYR A 71 -0.90 0.07 1.33
CA TYR A 71 -1.05 0.15 2.79
C TYR A 71 -0.13 -0.81 3.55
N ARG A 72 0.14 -2.01 3.03
CA ARG A 72 1.16 -2.91 3.61
C ARG A 72 2.54 -2.29 3.57
N GLY A 73 2.88 -1.54 2.54
CA GLY A 73 4.17 -0.86 2.40
C GLY A 73 4.45 0.10 3.56
N ILE A 74 3.53 1.01 3.85
CA ILE A 74 3.71 1.95 4.98
C ILE A 74 3.69 1.21 6.33
N ARG A 75 2.83 0.21 6.53
CA ARG A 75 2.82 -0.58 7.78
C ARG A 75 4.13 -1.31 8.01
N GLN A 76 4.77 -1.82 6.96
CA GLN A 76 6.09 -2.44 7.06
C GLN A 76 7.18 -1.42 7.41
N ALA A 77 7.11 -0.20 6.90
CA ALA A 77 8.02 0.88 7.27
C ALA A 77 7.89 1.22 8.76
N GLU A 78 6.66 1.40 9.25
CA GLU A 78 6.38 1.69 10.66
C GLU A 78 6.78 0.53 11.59
N GLN A 79 6.57 -0.73 11.21
CA GLN A 79 6.95 -1.90 12.00
C GLN A 79 8.48 -2.07 12.14
N LYS A 80 9.26 -1.55 11.20
CA LYS A 80 10.73 -1.54 11.31
C LYS A 80 11.24 -0.50 12.29
N LEU A 81 10.40 0.43 12.68
CA LEU A 81 10.75 1.46 13.63
C LEU A 81 10.99 0.84 15.00
N ARG A 82 12.23 0.93 15.47
CA ARG A 82 12.58 0.61 16.85
C ARG A 82 12.35 1.85 17.70
N VAL A 83 11.30 1.82 18.49
CA VAL A 83 10.95 2.92 19.39
C VAL A 83 11.53 2.63 20.75
N ASP A 84 12.32 3.57 21.29
CA ASP A 84 12.65 3.57 22.71
C ASP A 84 11.47 4.15 23.48
N HIS A 85 10.72 3.27 24.15
CA HIS A 85 9.57 3.68 24.96
C HIS A 85 9.98 4.54 26.17
N ALA A 86 11.28 4.64 26.49
CA ALA A 86 11.75 5.51 27.56
C ALA A 86 11.74 6.99 27.19
N ASP A 87 11.79 7.33 25.88
CA ASP A 87 11.67 8.70 25.38
C ASP A 87 10.50 8.85 24.40
N PRO A 88 9.30 9.18 24.91
CA PRO A 88 8.10 9.29 24.08
C PRO A 88 8.15 10.47 23.10
N ILE A 89 8.94 11.52 23.36
CA ILE A 89 9.10 12.66 22.44
C ILE A 89 9.90 12.21 21.22
N GLU A 90 11.02 11.53 21.44
CA GLU A 90 11.82 10.99 20.36
C GLU A 90 11.05 9.90 19.58
N ALA A 91 10.28 9.07 20.29
CA ALA A 91 9.45 8.05 19.70
C ALA A 91 8.45 8.64 18.70
N ILE A 92 7.69 9.68 19.07
CA ILE A 92 6.73 10.33 18.18
C ILE A 92 7.42 11.04 17.01
N ARG A 93 8.59 11.65 17.25
CA ARG A 93 9.38 12.27 16.19
C ARG A 93 9.81 11.26 15.13
N ARG A 94 10.36 10.13 15.58
CA ARG A 94 10.76 9.03 14.70
C ARG A 94 9.61 8.46 13.88
N LEU A 95 8.44 8.28 14.51
CA LEU A 95 7.24 7.82 13.80
C LEU A 95 6.84 8.82 12.71
N ALA A 96 6.86 10.12 13.02
CA ALA A 96 6.56 11.17 12.05
C ALA A 96 7.58 11.20 10.90
N GLU A 97 8.88 11.07 11.19
CA GLU A 97 9.94 11.02 10.18
C GLU A 97 9.76 9.82 9.24
N VAL A 98 9.58 8.61 9.76
CA VAL A 98 9.37 7.40 8.95
C VAL A 98 8.14 7.52 8.06
N THR A 99 7.05 8.08 8.60
CA THR A 99 5.83 8.31 7.83
C THR A 99 6.07 9.33 6.72
N PHE A 100 6.77 10.41 7.01
CA PHE A 100 7.08 11.47 6.04
C PHE A 100 8.03 10.96 4.94
N ASP A 101 9.09 10.25 5.32
CA ASP A 101 10.04 9.67 4.36
C ASP A 101 9.33 8.67 3.44
N HIS A 102 8.47 7.82 4.00
CA HIS A 102 7.67 6.90 3.18
C HIS A 102 6.80 7.64 2.16
N HIS A 103 6.23 8.78 2.54
CA HIS A 103 5.42 9.59 1.64
C HIS A 103 6.26 10.22 0.53
N ILE A 104 7.46 10.71 0.82
CA ILE A 104 8.37 11.28 -0.19
C ILE A 104 8.84 10.21 -1.18
N ASP A 105 9.17 9.02 -0.68
CA ASP A 105 9.71 7.94 -1.49
C ASP A 105 8.64 7.19 -2.30
N ASN A 106 7.35 7.43 -2.02
CA ASN A 106 6.23 6.70 -2.62
C ASN A 106 5.10 7.65 -3.07
N ASP A 107 5.34 8.45 -4.10
CA ASP A 107 4.37 9.41 -4.66
C ASP A 107 3.03 8.75 -5.01
N ASP A 108 3.05 7.56 -5.58
CA ASP A 108 1.85 6.82 -5.96
C ASP A 108 0.99 6.47 -4.73
N PHE A 109 1.62 6.18 -3.59
CA PHE A 109 0.90 5.96 -2.33
C PHE A 109 0.10 7.19 -1.93
N ILE A 110 0.72 8.38 -1.92
CA ILE A 110 0.03 9.64 -1.58
C ILE A 110 -1.14 9.90 -2.53
N ARG A 111 -0.93 9.70 -3.84
CA ARG A 111 -1.98 9.89 -4.84
C ARG A 111 -3.15 8.95 -4.62
N LEU A 112 -2.90 7.66 -4.39
CA LEU A 112 -3.93 6.66 -4.11
C LEU A 112 -4.71 6.99 -2.82
N VAL A 113 -4.01 7.36 -1.74
CA VAL A 113 -4.65 7.78 -0.47
C VAL A 113 -5.50 9.03 -0.67
N SER A 114 -5.00 10.01 -1.42
CA SER A 114 -5.75 11.23 -1.73
C SER A 114 -7.01 10.95 -2.54
N ILE A 115 -6.94 10.06 -3.53
CA ILE A 115 -8.08 9.61 -4.33
C ILE A 115 -9.11 8.93 -3.43
N GLU A 116 -8.69 8.00 -2.57
CA GLU A 116 -9.58 7.32 -1.63
C GLU A 116 -10.24 8.31 -0.65
N ASN A 117 -9.49 9.30 -0.15
CA ASN A 117 -10.05 10.34 0.72
C ASN A 117 -11.11 11.19 0.01
N ILE A 118 -10.88 11.60 -1.25
CA ILE A 118 -11.86 12.32 -2.06
C ILE A 118 -13.14 11.49 -2.23
N HIS A 119 -12.99 10.18 -2.44
CA HIS A 119 -14.10 9.23 -2.59
C HIS A 119 -14.57 8.61 -1.28
N ARG A 120 -14.23 9.21 -0.12
CA ARG A 120 -14.65 8.78 1.22
C ARG A 120 -14.25 7.34 1.57
N GLY A 121 -13.19 6.82 0.98
CA GLY A 121 -12.66 5.49 1.23
C GLY A 121 -13.56 4.35 0.72
N ASP A 122 -14.26 4.55 -0.40
CA ASP A 122 -15.23 3.57 -0.91
C ASP A 122 -14.62 2.20 -1.19
N PHE A 123 -13.37 2.15 -1.66
CA PHE A 123 -12.68 0.89 -1.95
C PHE A 123 -11.85 0.40 -0.77
N ILE A 124 -11.16 1.28 -0.05
CA ILE A 124 -10.34 0.86 1.08
C ILE A 124 -11.16 0.17 2.17
N ARG A 125 -12.40 0.60 2.41
CA ARG A 125 -13.32 -0.07 3.36
C ARG A 125 -13.73 -1.48 2.93
N ARG A 126 -13.50 -1.88 1.67
CA ARG A 126 -13.76 -3.24 1.18
C ARG A 126 -12.58 -4.18 1.39
N LEU A 127 -11.42 -3.66 1.84
CA LEU A 127 -10.30 -4.49 2.22
C LEU A 127 -10.65 -5.21 3.52
N THR A 128 -10.78 -6.54 3.44
CA THR A 128 -11.15 -7.39 4.58
C THR A 128 -10.16 -7.32 5.71
N ASP A 129 -8.88 -7.12 5.40
CA ASP A 129 -7.77 -7.14 6.36
C ASP A 129 -7.37 -5.73 6.83
N LEU A 130 -8.10 -4.67 6.42
CA LEU A 130 -7.76 -3.29 6.78
C LEU A 130 -7.64 -3.06 8.30
N PRO A 131 -8.55 -3.58 9.16
CA PRO A 131 -8.41 -3.45 10.60
C PRO A 131 -7.12 -4.08 11.12
N GLN A 132 -6.76 -5.27 10.63
CA GLN A 132 -5.56 -6.00 11.00
C GLN A 132 -4.30 -5.29 10.51
N LEU A 133 -4.36 -4.67 9.33
CA LEU A 133 -3.26 -3.88 8.78
C LEU A 133 -3.01 -2.61 9.58
N SER A 134 -4.06 -1.97 10.09
CA SER A 134 -3.98 -0.70 10.82
C SER A 134 -3.66 -0.88 12.31
N ALA A 135 -4.08 -1.98 12.91
CA ALA A 135 -3.95 -2.22 14.35
C ALA A 135 -2.51 -2.06 14.90
N PRO A 136 -1.44 -2.56 14.25
CA PRO A 136 -0.09 -2.38 14.79
C PRO A 136 0.35 -0.92 14.88
N ALA A 137 0.01 -0.09 13.89
CA ALA A 137 0.36 1.33 13.90
C ALA A 137 -0.42 2.11 14.95
N THR A 138 -1.72 1.81 15.09
CA THR A 138 -2.56 2.42 16.12
C THR A 138 -2.07 2.01 17.51
N SER A 139 -1.73 0.72 17.71
CA SER A 139 -1.18 0.24 18.99
C SER A 139 0.15 0.90 19.33
N LEU A 140 1.06 1.05 18.37
CA LEU A 140 2.33 1.74 18.58
C LEU A 140 2.12 3.20 19.01
N LEU A 141 1.21 3.91 18.36
CA LEU A 141 0.89 5.29 18.70
C LEU A 141 0.25 5.39 20.08
N ASP A 142 -0.69 4.49 20.42
CA ASP A 142 -1.31 4.43 21.75
C ASP A 142 -0.28 4.19 22.86
N ASP A 143 0.67 3.29 22.64
CA ASP A 143 1.75 3.00 23.60
C ASP A 143 2.63 4.23 23.83
N ILE A 144 3.04 4.91 22.76
CA ILE A 144 3.82 6.16 22.85
C ILE A 144 3.05 7.24 23.62
N LEU A 145 1.77 7.42 23.29
CA LEU A 145 0.91 8.40 23.94
C LEU A 145 0.70 8.07 25.43
N ALA A 146 0.55 6.80 25.78
CA ALA A 146 0.37 6.35 27.16
C ALA A 146 1.60 6.66 28.01
N VAL A 147 2.80 6.36 27.51
CA VAL A 147 4.06 6.66 28.19
C VAL A 147 4.23 8.18 28.35
N GLY A 148 4.02 8.95 27.30
CA GLY A 148 4.14 10.41 27.35
C GLY A 148 3.15 11.08 28.29
N ARG A 149 1.91 10.57 28.37
CA ARG A 149 0.92 11.03 29.36
C ARG A 149 1.33 10.73 30.80
N THR A 150 1.81 9.52 31.04
CA THR A 150 2.28 9.11 32.36
C THR A 150 3.47 9.95 32.81
N ALA A 151 4.34 10.35 31.89
CA ALA A 151 5.47 11.24 32.16
C ALA A 151 5.08 12.73 32.26
N GLY A 152 3.81 13.10 32.03
CA GLY A 152 3.34 14.48 32.03
C GLY A 152 3.82 15.30 30.81
N LEU A 153 4.31 14.66 29.77
CA LEU A 153 4.84 15.28 28.55
C LEU A 153 3.78 15.51 27.48
N PHE A 154 2.71 14.71 27.49
CA PHE A 154 1.61 14.77 26.52
C PHE A 154 0.30 15.11 27.18
N ARG A 155 -0.58 15.74 26.42
CA ARG A 155 -1.95 16.02 26.82
C ARG A 155 -2.73 14.71 27.05
N THR A 156 -3.67 14.76 28.00
CA THR A 156 -4.49 13.58 28.38
C THR A 156 -5.75 13.41 27.54
N ASP A 157 -6.15 14.44 26.79
CA ASP A 157 -7.37 14.50 25.99
C ASP A 157 -7.14 14.09 24.50
N VAL A 158 -5.96 13.58 24.15
CA VAL A 158 -5.63 13.09 22.81
C VAL A 158 -5.61 11.56 22.82
N SER A 159 -6.27 10.92 21.86
CA SER A 159 -6.22 9.48 21.58
C SER A 159 -5.61 9.22 20.21
N ALA A 160 -5.12 8.00 19.96
CA ALA A 160 -4.68 7.55 18.63
C ALA A 160 -5.85 7.34 17.68
#